data_382c42f6b46f58bbc170cc9d0e7f4faf
#
_entry.id   382c42f6b46f58bbc170cc9d0e7f4faf
#
_cell.length_a   1.000
_cell.length_b   1.000
_cell.length_c   1.000
_cell.angle_alpha   90.00
_cell.angle_beta   90.00
_cell.angle_gamma   90.00
#
_symmetry.space_group_name_H-M   'P 1'
#
loop_
_entity.id
_entity.type
_entity.pdbx_description
1 polymer ?
#
loop_
_entity_poly.entity_id
_entity_poly.type
_entity_poly.pdbx_seq_one_letter_code
_entity_poly.pdbx_strand_id
1 'polypeptide(L)'
;MELFLRATGLRKAFPGVVALDGVDFEVRRGEVHGLLGENGAGKSTLISILYGVYRPDGGEIFVNGQKTVIHSPSHAARLGIALISQHFALVESLRVEENLKLAGVDVARAVEVGRGLGVEIPLGRYVGELTVGERQRVEIVKALARNSELLLMDEPTALLSPREVKSLLGIVRRLADMGKAVVFVTHKIREVVEVADRVTVLRRGRLVGVYEKPFDEVELLKAMFQGVSPRRVHGVRVPPGEVIYRAEGLRGDRVADVDIELRRGEVVAVLGVAGNGQEELMELLSGFKKPRGGRICIDGEEVTGRPFSYFLKRGVAYLPEERGRALAKELSVLDNFKIRCFNNCVNLLEEARKILDIDFPTPGSRAAALSGGNQQKLLLAREVWLRRPYILVASYPTRGLDVETTEKFYDLVRAAVAGGAVLSVEDIEEAVERADRIYTISQGRITGVFTPPFDTGEIAEAMTQ
;
A
#
# COMPACT_ATOMS: atom_id res chain seq x y z
N MET A 1 -20.75 -24.89 -6.17
CA MET A 1 -19.60 -25.03 -5.27
C MET A 1 -20.08 -25.07 -3.83
N GLU A 2 -19.54 -25.95 -3.00
CA GLU A 2 -19.92 -26.11 -1.60
C GLU A 2 -19.36 -24.96 -0.75
N LEU A 3 -20.15 -24.44 0.19
CA LEU A 3 -19.73 -23.34 1.06
C LEU A 3 -18.76 -23.87 2.14
N PHE A 4 -17.55 -23.29 2.19
CA PHE A 4 -16.56 -23.63 3.23
C PHE A 4 -16.74 -22.79 4.49
N LEU A 5 -16.86 -21.45 4.31
CA LEU A 5 -16.98 -20.50 5.41
C LEU A 5 -18.07 -19.47 5.11
N ARG A 6 -18.86 -19.15 6.13
CA ARG A 6 -19.83 -18.05 6.10
C ARG A 6 -19.72 -17.26 7.40
N ALA A 7 -19.65 -15.95 7.27
CA ALA A 7 -19.74 -15.02 8.37
C ALA A 7 -20.92 -14.09 8.14
N THR A 8 -21.70 -13.80 9.18
CA THR A 8 -22.90 -12.96 9.09
C THR A 8 -22.86 -11.88 10.16
N GLY A 9 -23.11 -10.64 9.74
CA GLY A 9 -23.24 -9.48 10.62
C GLY A 9 -22.03 -9.19 11.48
N LEU A 10 -20.79 -9.49 10.99
CA LEU A 10 -19.58 -9.30 11.78
C LEU A 10 -19.37 -7.84 12.16
N ARG A 11 -19.14 -7.61 13.46
CA ARG A 11 -18.81 -6.31 14.04
C ARG A 11 -17.51 -6.35 14.77
N LYS A 12 -16.71 -5.29 14.63
CA LYS A 12 -15.48 -5.09 15.38
C LYS A 12 -15.20 -3.61 15.55
N ALA A 13 -15.04 -3.17 16.81
CA ALA A 13 -14.61 -1.82 17.14
C ALA A 13 -13.27 -1.86 17.89
N PHE A 14 -12.45 -0.84 17.65
CA PHE A 14 -11.27 -0.51 18.42
C PHE A 14 -11.45 0.88 19.02
N PRO A 15 -10.65 1.29 20.01
CA PRO A 15 -10.75 2.64 20.55
C PRO A 15 -10.73 3.71 19.46
N GLY A 16 -11.83 4.44 19.31
CA GLY A 16 -11.98 5.52 18.33
C GLY A 16 -12.34 5.09 16.89
N VAL A 17 -12.37 3.76 16.55
CA VAL A 17 -12.62 3.30 15.17
C VAL A 17 -13.53 2.08 15.14
N VAL A 18 -14.60 2.13 14.35
CA VAL A 18 -15.39 0.94 13.98
C VAL A 18 -14.76 0.31 12.74
N ALA A 19 -14.05 -0.80 12.92
CA ALA A 19 -13.32 -1.46 11.85
C ALA A 19 -14.23 -2.37 10.98
N LEU A 20 -15.27 -2.98 11.57
CA LEU A 20 -16.31 -3.72 10.86
C LEU A 20 -17.67 -3.39 11.47
N ASP A 21 -18.66 -3.12 10.61
CA ASP A 21 -20.01 -2.75 11.00
C ASP A 21 -21.06 -3.59 10.26
N GLY A 22 -21.28 -4.81 10.74
CA GLY A 22 -22.30 -5.71 10.22
C GLY A 22 -21.92 -6.34 8.87
N VAL A 23 -20.66 -6.80 8.72
CA VAL A 23 -20.15 -7.36 7.47
C VAL A 23 -20.58 -8.82 7.32
N ASP A 24 -21.20 -9.13 6.17
CA ASP A 24 -21.42 -10.49 5.69
C ASP A 24 -20.30 -10.89 4.73
N PHE A 25 -19.79 -12.13 4.87
CA PHE A 25 -18.74 -12.67 4.04
C PHE A 25 -18.86 -14.18 3.88
N GLU A 26 -18.67 -14.69 2.68
CA GLU A 26 -18.68 -16.11 2.43
C GLU A 26 -17.62 -16.53 1.40
N VAL A 27 -17.11 -17.75 1.54
CA VAL A 27 -16.18 -18.34 0.59
C VAL A 27 -16.50 -19.81 0.34
N ARG A 28 -16.40 -20.22 -0.92
CA ARG A 28 -16.75 -21.57 -1.39
C ARG A 28 -15.50 -22.40 -1.65
N ARG A 29 -15.62 -23.73 -1.62
CA ARG A 29 -14.54 -24.64 -2.00
C ARG A 29 -14.22 -24.51 -3.49
N GLY A 30 -12.95 -24.57 -3.85
CA GLY A 30 -12.51 -24.39 -5.24
C GLY A 30 -12.68 -22.98 -5.79
N GLU A 31 -12.85 -21.99 -4.92
CA GLU A 31 -13.05 -20.60 -5.28
C GLU A 31 -11.81 -19.76 -4.92
N VAL A 32 -11.44 -18.87 -5.81
CA VAL A 32 -10.61 -17.71 -5.45
C VAL A 32 -11.54 -16.51 -5.22
N HIS A 33 -11.69 -16.14 -3.97
CA HIS A 33 -12.51 -15.01 -3.55
C HIS A 33 -11.63 -13.79 -3.31
N GLY A 34 -11.74 -12.77 -4.17
CA GLY A 34 -11.08 -11.49 -4.00
C GLY A 34 -11.70 -10.68 -2.87
N LEU A 35 -10.90 -10.11 -1.98
CA LEU A 35 -11.35 -9.13 -0.98
C LEU A 35 -10.69 -7.79 -1.27
N LEU A 36 -11.44 -6.89 -1.90
CA LEU A 36 -11.01 -5.57 -2.30
C LEU A 36 -11.46 -4.49 -1.31
N GLY A 37 -10.74 -3.39 -1.29
CA GLY A 37 -11.06 -2.18 -0.54
C GLY A 37 -9.81 -1.36 -0.29
N GLU A 38 -9.99 -0.10 0.06
CA GLU A 38 -8.90 0.82 0.42
C GLU A 38 -8.18 0.41 1.71
N ASN A 39 -7.09 1.10 2.01
CA ASN A 39 -6.43 0.99 3.30
C ASN A 39 -7.39 1.50 4.39
N GLY A 40 -7.53 0.72 5.48
CA GLY A 40 -8.51 1.03 6.52
C GLY A 40 -9.95 0.58 6.24
N ALA A 41 -10.25 -0.04 5.09
CA ALA A 41 -11.59 -0.56 4.77
C ALA A 41 -12.07 -1.71 5.68
N GLY A 42 -11.19 -2.29 6.52
CA GLY A 42 -11.53 -3.39 7.42
C GLY A 42 -11.07 -4.77 6.95
N LYS A 43 -10.38 -4.88 5.79
CA LYS A 43 -9.92 -6.15 5.21
C LYS A 43 -9.10 -7.00 6.17
N SER A 44 -7.99 -6.44 6.69
CA SER A 44 -7.09 -7.17 7.60
C SER A 44 -7.76 -7.48 8.95
N THR A 45 -8.74 -6.65 9.38
CA THR A 45 -9.56 -6.94 10.56
C THR A 45 -10.46 -8.16 10.33
N LEU A 46 -11.13 -8.23 9.16
CA LEU A 46 -11.93 -9.39 8.77
C LEU A 46 -11.08 -10.66 8.74
N ILE A 47 -9.94 -10.64 8.04
CA ILE A 47 -9.00 -11.76 7.98
C ILE A 47 -8.51 -12.17 9.38
N SER A 48 -8.16 -11.21 10.23
CA SER A 48 -7.71 -11.47 11.60
C SER A 48 -8.79 -12.14 12.46
N ILE A 49 -10.06 -11.80 12.25
CA ILE A 49 -11.19 -12.47 12.91
C ILE A 49 -11.35 -13.90 12.39
N LEU A 50 -11.32 -14.11 11.07
CA LEU A 50 -11.45 -15.44 10.46
C LEU A 50 -10.26 -16.36 10.79
N TYR A 51 -9.10 -15.78 11.12
CA TYR A 51 -7.94 -16.53 11.58
C TYR A 51 -7.84 -16.67 13.12
N GLY A 52 -8.75 -15.99 13.87
CA GLY A 52 -8.81 -16.08 15.32
C GLY A 52 -7.78 -15.26 16.09
N VAL A 53 -7.20 -14.22 15.45
CA VAL A 53 -6.36 -13.20 16.12
C VAL A 53 -7.25 -12.26 16.92
N TYR A 54 -8.36 -11.80 16.33
CA TYR A 54 -9.34 -10.97 17.01
C TYR A 54 -10.66 -11.72 17.20
N ARG A 55 -11.35 -11.44 18.30
CA ARG A 55 -12.74 -11.86 18.49
C ARG A 55 -13.66 -10.77 17.93
N PRO A 56 -14.69 -11.12 17.18
CA PRO A 56 -15.71 -10.17 16.78
C PRO A 56 -16.50 -9.70 18.03
N ASP A 57 -17.00 -8.47 17.98
CA ASP A 57 -17.86 -7.91 19.02
C ASP A 57 -19.33 -8.27 18.75
N GLY A 58 -19.66 -8.72 17.55
CA GLY A 58 -20.98 -9.22 17.14
C GLY A 58 -20.90 -10.01 15.82
N GLY A 59 -21.98 -10.69 15.49
CA GLY A 59 -22.07 -11.55 14.32
C GLY A 59 -21.77 -13.02 14.62
N GLU A 60 -21.83 -13.84 13.58
CA GLU A 60 -21.68 -15.29 13.67
C GLU A 60 -20.77 -15.82 12.55
N ILE A 61 -20.03 -16.87 12.82
CA ILE A 61 -19.16 -17.55 11.85
C ILE A 61 -19.57 -19.02 11.77
N PHE A 62 -19.69 -19.52 10.56
CA PHE A 62 -19.97 -20.93 10.26
C PHE A 62 -18.82 -21.49 9.41
N VAL A 63 -18.31 -22.64 9.81
CA VAL A 63 -17.30 -23.38 9.04
C VAL A 63 -17.90 -24.75 8.71
N ASN A 64 -17.93 -25.11 7.43
CA ASN A 64 -18.62 -26.34 6.95
C ASN A 64 -20.06 -26.47 7.47
N GLY A 65 -20.80 -25.36 7.49
CA GLY A 65 -22.18 -25.28 7.97
C GLY A 65 -22.37 -25.32 9.50
N GLN A 66 -21.29 -25.49 10.28
CA GLN A 66 -21.35 -25.52 11.75
C GLN A 66 -21.00 -24.17 12.34
N LYS A 67 -21.88 -23.64 13.19
CA LYS A 67 -21.61 -22.41 13.95
C LYS A 67 -20.38 -22.59 14.82
N THR A 68 -19.39 -21.73 14.67
CA THR A 68 -18.06 -21.88 15.28
C THR A 68 -17.56 -20.54 15.81
N VAL A 69 -16.98 -20.56 16.99
CA VAL A 69 -16.22 -19.41 17.53
C VAL A 69 -14.73 -19.70 17.37
N ILE A 70 -14.06 -18.94 16.53
CA ILE A 70 -12.63 -19.11 16.29
C ILE A 70 -11.86 -18.37 17.39
N HIS A 71 -11.24 -19.12 18.31
CA HIS A 71 -10.65 -18.54 19.54
C HIS A 71 -9.17 -18.17 19.38
N SER A 72 -8.47 -18.77 18.43
CA SER A 72 -7.03 -18.59 18.24
C SER A 72 -6.59 -19.07 16.86
N PRO A 73 -5.39 -18.66 16.38
CA PRO A 73 -4.78 -19.20 15.16
C PRO A 73 -4.63 -20.72 15.17
N SER A 74 -4.32 -21.32 16.34
CA SER A 74 -4.25 -22.79 16.48
C SER A 74 -5.62 -23.45 16.32
N HIS A 75 -6.71 -22.79 16.71
CA HIS A 75 -8.06 -23.28 16.46
C HIS A 75 -8.42 -23.16 14.98
N ALA A 76 -8.13 -22.02 14.34
CA ALA A 76 -8.31 -21.83 12.90
C ALA A 76 -7.58 -22.92 12.09
N ALA A 77 -6.33 -23.21 12.45
CA ALA A 77 -5.56 -24.28 11.80
C ALA A 77 -6.21 -25.66 11.90
N ARG A 78 -6.82 -26.02 13.05
CA ARG A 78 -7.59 -27.28 13.20
C ARG A 78 -8.86 -27.31 12.35
N LEU A 79 -9.45 -26.14 12.06
CA LEU A 79 -10.58 -26.00 11.16
C LEU A 79 -10.17 -26.00 9.67
N GLY A 80 -8.87 -26.14 9.37
CA GLY A 80 -8.34 -26.11 8.03
C GLY A 80 -8.14 -24.71 7.47
N ILE A 81 -8.07 -23.67 8.30
CA ILE A 81 -7.85 -22.29 7.89
C ILE A 81 -6.38 -21.91 8.12
N ALA A 82 -5.70 -21.41 7.10
CA ALA A 82 -4.34 -20.88 7.19
C ALA A 82 -4.30 -19.41 6.76
N LEU A 83 -3.38 -18.66 7.37
CA LEU A 83 -3.08 -17.27 6.99
C LEU A 83 -1.68 -17.20 6.40
N ILE A 84 -1.58 -16.58 5.23
CA ILE A 84 -0.35 -16.15 4.60
C ILE A 84 -0.35 -14.62 4.69
N SER A 85 0.40 -14.10 5.64
CA SER A 85 0.45 -12.66 5.92
C SER A 85 1.53 -11.97 5.08
N GLN A 86 1.45 -10.64 4.99
CA GLN A 86 2.47 -9.80 4.37
C GLN A 86 3.86 -9.97 5.01
N HIS A 87 3.92 -10.28 6.31
CA HIS A 87 5.14 -10.63 7.03
C HIS A 87 5.22 -12.14 7.22
N PHE A 88 6.25 -12.75 6.66
CA PHE A 88 6.42 -14.19 6.69
C PHE A 88 6.59 -14.73 8.12
N ALA A 89 5.89 -15.82 8.43
CA ALA A 89 6.04 -16.57 9.68
C ALA A 89 7.15 -17.63 9.54
N LEU A 90 8.33 -17.20 9.08
CA LEU A 90 9.53 -18.02 8.89
C LEU A 90 10.69 -17.44 9.69
N VAL A 91 11.49 -18.31 10.28
CA VAL A 91 12.71 -17.95 11.03
C VAL A 91 13.87 -17.87 10.03
N GLU A 92 14.40 -16.66 9.82
CA GLU A 92 15.42 -16.39 8.78
C GLU A 92 16.74 -17.13 9.01
N SER A 93 17.12 -17.34 10.28
CA SER A 93 18.34 -18.04 10.67
C SER A 93 18.26 -19.57 10.57
N LEU A 94 17.10 -20.12 10.26
CA LEU A 94 16.89 -21.55 10.06
C LEU A 94 16.79 -21.91 8.58
N ARG A 95 17.13 -23.16 8.25
CA ARG A 95 16.91 -23.71 6.91
C ARG A 95 15.42 -23.92 6.64
N VAL A 96 15.06 -24.02 5.38
CA VAL A 96 13.65 -24.26 4.98
C VAL A 96 13.11 -25.53 5.63
N GLU A 97 13.86 -26.65 5.60
CA GLU A 97 13.43 -27.91 6.22
C GLU A 97 13.25 -27.80 7.76
N GLU A 98 14.08 -26.99 8.43
CA GLU A 98 13.98 -26.75 9.87
C GLU A 98 12.73 -25.91 10.20
N ASN A 99 12.42 -24.90 9.37
CA ASN A 99 11.17 -24.16 9.49
C ASN A 99 9.93 -25.02 9.29
N LEU A 100 9.96 -25.97 8.33
CA LEU A 100 8.88 -26.92 8.13
C LEU A 100 8.69 -27.82 9.34
N LYS A 101 9.78 -28.40 9.88
CA LYS A 101 9.77 -29.22 11.09
C LYS A 101 9.27 -28.45 12.31
N LEU A 102 9.72 -27.21 12.50
CA LEU A 102 9.27 -26.31 13.57
C LEU A 102 7.75 -26.07 13.50
N ALA A 103 7.20 -25.98 12.29
CA ALA A 103 5.77 -25.85 12.06
C ALA A 103 4.99 -27.16 12.19
N GLY A 104 5.64 -28.28 12.56
CA GLY A 104 5.02 -29.61 12.65
C GLY A 104 4.66 -30.22 11.30
N VAL A 105 5.39 -29.82 10.23
CA VAL A 105 5.17 -30.31 8.87
C VAL A 105 6.15 -31.45 8.56
N ASP A 106 5.64 -32.53 8.01
CA ASP A 106 6.48 -33.56 7.40
C ASP A 106 7.12 -33.03 6.12
N VAL A 107 8.46 -33.08 6.08
CA VAL A 107 9.24 -32.54 4.95
C VAL A 107 8.95 -33.30 3.65
N ALA A 108 8.77 -34.64 3.70
CA ALA A 108 8.43 -35.43 2.51
C ALA A 108 7.09 -35.01 1.93
N ARG A 109 6.09 -34.77 2.79
CA ARG A 109 4.79 -34.25 2.38
C ARG A 109 4.89 -32.83 1.80
N ALA A 110 5.71 -31.94 2.38
CA ALA A 110 5.92 -30.61 1.84
C ALA A 110 6.52 -30.66 0.42
N VAL A 111 7.47 -31.59 0.17
CA VAL A 111 8.02 -31.80 -1.18
C VAL A 111 6.97 -32.32 -2.16
N GLU A 112 6.12 -33.24 -1.73
CA GLU A 112 5.01 -33.76 -2.54
C GLU A 112 4.02 -32.64 -2.92
N VAL A 113 3.60 -31.84 -1.95
CA VAL A 113 2.72 -30.68 -2.14
C VAL A 113 3.37 -29.66 -3.08
N GLY A 114 4.65 -29.34 -2.88
CA GLY A 114 5.40 -28.45 -3.75
C GLY A 114 5.41 -28.94 -5.20
N ARG A 115 5.68 -30.24 -5.40
CA ARG A 115 5.67 -30.85 -6.74
C ARG A 115 4.28 -30.77 -7.38
N GLY A 116 3.21 -31.02 -6.63
CA GLY A 116 1.83 -30.87 -7.11
C GLY A 116 1.48 -29.46 -7.56
N LEU A 117 2.09 -28.45 -6.93
CA LEU A 117 1.95 -27.04 -7.31
C LEU A 117 2.94 -26.59 -8.39
N GLY A 118 3.85 -27.46 -8.85
CA GLY A 118 4.95 -27.07 -9.74
C GLY A 118 5.93 -26.10 -9.10
N VAL A 119 6.12 -26.21 -7.77
CA VAL A 119 7.00 -25.37 -6.97
C VAL A 119 8.13 -26.19 -6.40
N GLU A 120 9.37 -25.83 -6.71
CA GLU A 120 10.56 -26.39 -6.09
C GLU A 120 10.84 -25.69 -4.75
N ILE A 121 11.09 -26.51 -3.69
CA ILE A 121 11.38 -26.00 -2.35
C ILE A 121 12.85 -26.23 -2.02
N PRO A 122 13.62 -25.16 -1.79
CA PRO A 122 15.06 -25.24 -1.53
C PRO A 122 15.32 -25.64 -0.06
N LEU A 123 15.09 -26.90 0.32
CA LEU A 123 15.12 -27.41 1.69
C LEU A 123 16.39 -27.06 2.47
N GLY A 124 17.55 -27.16 1.82
CA GLY A 124 18.86 -26.94 2.47
C GLY A 124 19.28 -25.49 2.61
N ARG A 125 18.57 -24.52 1.98
CA ARG A 125 18.92 -23.09 2.05
C ARG A 125 18.38 -22.45 3.32
N TYR A 126 19.11 -21.47 3.84
CA TYR A 126 18.63 -20.62 4.92
C TYR A 126 17.51 -19.70 4.40
N VAL A 127 16.46 -19.50 5.21
CA VAL A 127 15.33 -18.64 4.82
C VAL A 127 15.78 -17.19 4.57
N GLY A 128 16.78 -16.71 5.32
CA GLY A 128 17.35 -15.38 5.11
C GLY A 128 17.97 -15.15 3.72
N GLU A 129 18.37 -16.22 3.02
CA GLU A 129 18.96 -16.17 1.68
C GLU A 129 17.91 -16.25 0.55
N LEU A 130 16.66 -16.52 0.89
CA LEU A 130 15.59 -16.67 -0.09
C LEU A 130 15.08 -15.31 -0.55
N THR A 131 14.71 -15.22 -1.83
CA THR A 131 13.92 -14.10 -2.34
C THR A 131 12.54 -14.07 -1.69
N VAL A 132 11.88 -12.91 -1.75
CA VAL A 132 10.52 -12.73 -1.22
C VAL A 132 9.56 -13.76 -1.83
N GLY A 133 9.63 -13.97 -3.15
CA GLY A 133 8.81 -14.95 -3.86
C GLY A 133 9.11 -16.42 -3.46
N GLU A 134 10.37 -16.75 -3.16
CA GLU A 134 10.73 -18.08 -2.65
C GLU A 134 10.17 -18.29 -1.24
N ARG A 135 10.31 -17.30 -0.33
CA ARG A 135 9.73 -17.36 1.03
C ARG A 135 8.22 -17.57 0.98
N GLN A 136 7.54 -16.86 0.08
CA GLN A 136 6.10 -16.99 -0.08
C GLN A 136 5.68 -18.37 -0.58
N ARG A 137 6.40 -18.96 -1.52
CA ARG A 137 6.15 -20.34 -1.94
C ARG A 137 6.33 -21.35 -0.80
N VAL A 138 7.34 -21.15 0.05
CA VAL A 138 7.54 -21.97 1.25
C VAL A 138 6.36 -21.84 2.22
N GLU A 139 5.85 -20.62 2.46
CA GLU A 139 4.66 -20.39 3.30
C GLU A 139 3.41 -21.10 2.77
N ILE A 140 3.16 -21.00 1.46
CA ILE A 140 2.01 -21.69 0.82
C ILE A 140 2.12 -23.20 1.00
N VAL A 141 3.28 -23.76 0.69
CA VAL A 141 3.50 -25.20 0.82
C VAL A 141 3.42 -25.67 2.29
N LYS A 142 3.97 -24.89 3.22
CA LYS A 142 3.86 -25.14 4.67
C LYS A 142 2.39 -25.20 5.11
N ALA A 143 1.56 -24.25 4.65
CA ALA A 143 0.13 -24.22 4.95
C ALA A 143 -0.60 -25.46 4.41
N LEU A 144 -0.39 -25.79 3.15
CA LEU A 144 -1.04 -26.94 2.51
C LEU A 144 -0.59 -28.29 3.10
N ALA A 145 0.69 -28.45 3.42
CA ALA A 145 1.21 -29.65 4.05
C ALA A 145 0.61 -29.89 5.45
N ARG A 146 0.04 -28.85 6.06
CA ARG A 146 -0.79 -28.92 7.29
C ARG A 146 -2.27 -29.20 7.03
N ASN A 147 -2.65 -29.62 5.82
CA ASN A 147 -4.03 -29.90 5.40
C ASN A 147 -4.97 -28.69 5.42
N SER A 148 -4.48 -27.49 5.13
CA SER A 148 -5.35 -26.34 5.02
C SER A 148 -6.30 -26.47 3.83
N GLU A 149 -7.59 -26.12 4.07
CA GLU A 149 -8.67 -26.13 3.09
C GLU A 149 -9.01 -24.71 2.64
N LEU A 150 -8.80 -23.70 3.51
CA LEU A 150 -8.94 -22.28 3.24
C LEU A 150 -7.61 -21.59 3.48
N LEU A 151 -7.12 -20.87 2.46
CA LEU A 151 -5.95 -20.00 2.55
C LEU A 151 -6.40 -18.54 2.52
N LEU A 152 -6.16 -17.84 3.61
CA LEU A 152 -6.32 -16.38 3.71
C LEU A 152 -4.99 -15.75 3.32
N MET A 153 -4.94 -14.97 2.24
CA MET A 153 -3.72 -14.33 1.73
C MET A 153 -3.87 -12.81 1.86
N ASP A 154 -3.18 -12.21 2.83
CA ASP A 154 -3.26 -10.76 3.09
C ASP A 154 -2.13 -10.02 2.36
N GLU A 155 -2.48 -9.28 1.31
CA GLU A 155 -1.60 -8.53 0.41
C GLU A 155 -0.38 -9.35 -0.10
N PRO A 156 -0.59 -10.54 -0.66
CA PRO A 156 0.50 -11.47 -0.95
C PRO A 156 1.44 -11.00 -2.06
N THR A 157 1.10 -9.95 -2.80
CA THR A 157 1.87 -9.42 -3.92
C THR A 157 2.62 -8.12 -3.60
N ALA A 158 2.48 -7.59 -2.39
CA ALA A 158 2.96 -6.24 -2.03
C ALA A 158 4.48 -6.05 -2.24
N LEU A 159 5.27 -7.11 -2.06
CA LEU A 159 6.74 -7.07 -2.13
C LEU A 159 7.32 -7.86 -3.33
N LEU A 160 6.48 -8.31 -4.25
CA LEU A 160 6.87 -9.14 -5.38
C LEU A 160 7.16 -8.33 -6.63
N SER A 161 8.14 -8.78 -7.42
CA SER A 161 8.35 -8.29 -8.79
C SER A 161 7.19 -8.72 -9.71
N PRO A 162 6.93 -8.03 -10.83
CA PRO A 162 5.85 -8.39 -11.77
C PRO A 162 5.88 -9.85 -12.24
N ARG A 163 7.08 -10.41 -12.42
CA ARG A 163 7.26 -11.82 -12.80
C ARG A 163 6.86 -12.77 -11.69
N GLU A 164 7.20 -12.43 -10.44
CA GLU A 164 6.83 -13.23 -9.27
C GLU A 164 5.33 -13.13 -8.98
N VAL A 165 4.70 -11.95 -9.18
CA VAL A 165 3.24 -11.78 -9.11
C VAL A 165 2.54 -12.75 -10.05
N LYS A 166 2.92 -12.77 -11.35
CA LYS A 166 2.32 -13.69 -12.32
C LYS A 166 2.48 -15.17 -11.93
N SER A 167 3.65 -15.52 -11.38
CA SER A 167 3.90 -16.87 -10.86
C SER A 167 2.98 -17.21 -9.70
N LEU A 168 2.80 -16.27 -8.74
CA LEU A 168 1.92 -16.44 -7.59
C LEU A 168 0.46 -16.59 -8.00
N LEU A 169 -0.05 -15.73 -8.90
CA LEU A 169 -1.43 -15.83 -9.40
C LEU A 169 -1.69 -17.18 -10.05
N GLY A 170 -0.70 -17.73 -10.80
CA GLY A 170 -0.77 -19.08 -11.33
C GLY A 170 -0.82 -20.18 -10.25
N ILE A 171 -0.14 -20.00 -9.12
CA ILE A 171 -0.24 -20.91 -7.96
C ILE A 171 -1.62 -20.81 -7.31
N VAL A 172 -2.12 -19.59 -7.09
CA VAL A 172 -3.45 -19.33 -6.50
C VAL A 172 -4.55 -20.00 -7.33
N ARG A 173 -4.49 -19.90 -8.65
CA ARG A 173 -5.48 -20.56 -9.52
C ARG A 173 -5.41 -22.09 -9.38
N ARG A 174 -4.21 -22.68 -9.41
CA ARG A 174 -4.02 -24.12 -9.18
C ARG A 174 -4.56 -24.61 -7.84
N LEU A 175 -4.44 -23.81 -6.78
CA LEU A 175 -5.01 -24.13 -5.48
C LEU A 175 -6.54 -24.29 -5.56
N ALA A 176 -7.21 -23.34 -6.23
CA ALA A 176 -8.66 -23.44 -6.43
C ALA A 176 -9.04 -24.64 -7.30
N ASP A 177 -8.28 -24.92 -8.37
CA ASP A 177 -8.49 -26.09 -9.23
C ASP A 177 -8.31 -27.43 -8.46
N MET A 178 -7.49 -27.43 -7.40
CA MET A 178 -7.35 -28.55 -6.47
C MET A 178 -8.46 -28.60 -5.41
N GLY A 179 -9.49 -27.76 -5.51
CA GLY A 179 -10.63 -27.69 -4.60
C GLY A 179 -10.40 -26.89 -3.31
N LYS A 180 -9.26 -26.20 -3.18
CA LYS A 180 -8.99 -25.33 -2.03
C LYS A 180 -9.74 -24.01 -2.15
N ALA A 181 -10.21 -23.46 -1.03
CA ALA A 181 -10.74 -22.12 -0.97
C ALA A 181 -9.59 -21.11 -0.77
N VAL A 182 -9.58 -20.02 -1.50
CA VAL A 182 -8.58 -18.95 -1.34
C VAL A 182 -9.27 -17.62 -1.19
N VAL A 183 -8.95 -16.89 -0.14
CA VAL A 183 -9.30 -15.47 0.01
C VAL A 183 -8.07 -14.64 -0.34
N PHE A 184 -8.15 -13.89 -1.43
CA PHE A 184 -7.07 -13.08 -1.96
C PHE A 184 -7.33 -11.62 -1.64
N VAL A 185 -6.66 -11.11 -0.61
CA VAL A 185 -6.83 -9.72 -0.15
C VAL A 185 -5.83 -8.82 -0.84
N THR A 186 -6.31 -7.80 -1.50
CA THR A 186 -5.47 -6.78 -2.15
C THR A 186 -6.26 -5.48 -2.36
N HIS A 187 -5.55 -4.42 -2.64
CA HIS A 187 -6.12 -3.17 -3.16
C HIS A 187 -5.90 -3.01 -4.68
N LYS A 188 -5.22 -3.98 -5.32
CA LYS A 188 -4.86 -3.95 -6.74
C LYS A 188 -5.91 -4.70 -7.58
N ILE A 189 -6.78 -3.96 -8.22
CA ILE A 189 -7.93 -4.50 -8.97
C ILE A 189 -7.50 -5.48 -10.06
N ARG A 190 -6.44 -5.17 -10.83
CA ARG A 190 -5.97 -6.03 -11.93
C ARG A 190 -5.57 -7.42 -11.47
N GLU A 191 -4.96 -7.55 -10.30
CA GLU A 191 -4.58 -8.86 -9.75
C GLU A 191 -5.83 -9.70 -9.43
N VAL A 192 -6.87 -9.06 -8.89
CA VAL A 192 -8.12 -9.72 -8.54
C VAL A 192 -8.89 -10.13 -9.80
N VAL A 193 -8.99 -9.23 -10.77
CA VAL A 193 -9.67 -9.50 -12.07
C VAL A 193 -9.01 -10.68 -12.80
N GLU A 194 -7.68 -10.81 -12.70
CA GLU A 194 -6.94 -11.91 -13.32
C GLU A 194 -7.26 -13.26 -12.64
N VAL A 195 -7.32 -13.32 -11.30
CA VAL A 195 -7.30 -14.59 -10.58
C VAL A 195 -8.62 -14.96 -9.90
N ALA A 196 -9.46 -14.01 -9.51
CA ALA A 196 -10.66 -14.26 -8.71
C ALA A 196 -11.84 -14.82 -9.51
N ASP A 197 -12.71 -15.57 -8.86
CA ASP A 197 -14.02 -16.01 -9.36
C ASP A 197 -15.12 -15.09 -8.87
N ARG A 198 -15.02 -14.60 -7.63
CA ARG A 198 -15.89 -13.59 -7.02
C ARG A 198 -15.07 -12.56 -6.27
N VAL A 199 -15.64 -11.38 -6.07
CA VAL A 199 -15.00 -10.27 -5.39
C VAL A 199 -15.96 -9.64 -4.40
N THR A 200 -15.55 -9.55 -3.14
CA THR A 200 -16.22 -8.72 -2.13
C THR A 200 -15.49 -7.40 -2.02
N VAL A 201 -16.21 -6.30 -2.10
CA VAL A 201 -15.68 -4.95 -1.89
C VAL A 201 -16.08 -4.45 -0.50
N LEU A 202 -15.08 -4.13 0.32
CA LEU A 202 -15.28 -3.48 1.62
C LEU A 202 -14.90 -2.01 1.54
N ARG A 203 -15.66 -1.18 2.24
CA ARG A 203 -15.37 0.24 2.42
C ARG A 203 -15.82 0.71 3.79
N ARG A 204 -14.93 1.37 4.55
CA ARG A 204 -15.20 1.91 5.90
C ARG A 204 -15.89 0.90 6.82
N GLY A 205 -15.40 -0.33 6.81
CA GLY A 205 -15.93 -1.41 7.65
C GLY A 205 -17.27 -1.98 7.21
N ARG A 206 -17.78 -1.66 6.03
CA ARG A 206 -19.06 -2.16 5.50
C ARG A 206 -18.89 -2.86 4.17
N LEU A 207 -19.75 -3.83 3.91
CA LEU A 207 -19.89 -4.47 2.61
C LEU A 207 -20.54 -3.48 1.62
N VAL A 208 -19.85 -3.22 0.50
CA VAL A 208 -20.39 -2.40 -0.60
C VAL A 208 -21.11 -3.28 -1.61
N GLY A 209 -20.50 -4.41 -2.00
CA GLY A 209 -21.07 -5.33 -2.95
C GLY A 209 -20.24 -6.60 -3.10
N VAL A 210 -20.85 -7.61 -3.73
CA VAL A 210 -20.21 -8.85 -4.14
C VAL A 210 -20.40 -8.98 -5.65
N TYR A 211 -19.29 -9.16 -6.36
CA TYR A 211 -19.24 -9.19 -7.83
C TYR A 211 -18.79 -10.56 -8.30
N GLU A 212 -19.34 -11.04 -9.39
CA GLU A 212 -19.00 -12.32 -10.02
C GLU A 212 -18.41 -12.08 -11.41
N LYS A 213 -17.53 -12.98 -11.84
CA LYS A 213 -16.89 -12.94 -13.17
C LYS A 213 -17.93 -13.04 -14.30
N PRO A 214 -17.83 -12.29 -15.43
CA PRO A 214 -16.74 -11.37 -15.75
C PRO A 214 -16.83 -10.05 -15.00
N PHE A 215 -15.67 -9.52 -14.57
CA PHE A 215 -15.59 -8.28 -13.81
C PHE A 215 -15.45 -7.07 -14.74
N ASP A 216 -16.12 -5.98 -14.38
CA ASP A 216 -15.86 -4.63 -14.89
C ASP A 216 -14.92 -3.90 -13.92
N GLU A 217 -13.68 -3.59 -14.38
CA GLU A 217 -12.69 -2.88 -13.56
C GLU A 217 -13.20 -1.51 -13.09
N VAL A 218 -13.94 -0.81 -13.95
CA VAL A 218 -14.52 0.50 -13.63
C VAL A 218 -15.59 0.37 -12.54
N GLU A 219 -16.45 -0.65 -12.62
CA GLU A 219 -17.45 -0.92 -11.61
C GLU A 219 -16.82 -1.24 -10.25
N LEU A 220 -15.78 -2.08 -10.24
CA LEU A 220 -15.03 -2.39 -9.01
C LEU A 220 -14.35 -1.15 -8.42
N LEU A 221 -13.74 -0.30 -9.25
CA LEU A 221 -13.19 0.97 -8.83
C LEU A 221 -14.25 1.89 -8.22
N LYS A 222 -15.37 2.07 -8.92
CA LYS A 222 -16.50 2.84 -8.39
C LYS A 222 -16.97 2.30 -7.04
N ALA A 223 -17.09 0.98 -6.89
CA ALA A 223 -17.48 0.36 -5.62
C ALA A 223 -16.47 0.62 -4.49
N MET A 224 -15.17 0.60 -4.80
CA MET A 224 -14.13 0.93 -3.82
C MET A 224 -14.18 2.40 -3.40
N PHE A 225 -14.43 3.33 -4.33
CA PHE A 225 -14.22 4.75 -4.15
C PHE A 225 -15.52 5.60 -4.17
N GLN A 226 -16.68 5.11 -4.66
CA GLN A 226 -17.93 5.88 -4.75
C GLN A 226 -18.55 6.20 -3.38
N GLY A 227 -18.99 7.45 -3.22
CA GLY A 227 -19.75 7.92 -2.05
C GLY A 227 -19.01 8.93 -1.18
N VAL A 228 -17.96 9.52 -1.71
CA VAL A 228 -17.30 10.67 -1.09
C VAL A 228 -18.17 11.90 -1.32
N SER A 229 -19.03 12.22 -0.36
CA SER A 229 -19.48 13.61 -0.23
C SER A 229 -18.25 14.40 0.19
N PRO A 230 -17.85 15.47 -0.53
CA PRO A 230 -16.74 16.28 -0.12
C PRO A 230 -17.02 16.82 1.28
N ARG A 231 -16.38 16.21 2.30
CA ARG A 231 -16.32 16.82 3.63
C ARG A 231 -15.61 18.14 3.44
N ARG A 232 -16.11 19.17 4.08
CA ARG A 232 -15.63 20.56 3.98
C ARG A 232 -14.11 20.61 3.83
N VAL A 233 -13.66 21.19 2.72
CA VAL A 233 -12.26 21.50 2.45
C VAL A 233 -11.70 22.25 3.66
N HIS A 234 -10.89 21.60 4.46
CA HIS A 234 -10.10 22.27 5.48
C HIS A 234 -8.86 22.86 4.81
N GLY A 235 -8.87 24.15 4.64
CA GLY A 235 -7.81 24.97 4.07
C GLY A 235 -8.36 25.94 3.02
N VAL A 236 -7.92 27.19 3.09
CA VAL A 236 -8.21 28.19 2.07
C VAL A 236 -7.51 27.73 0.79
N ARG A 237 -8.27 27.28 -0.21
CA ARG A 237 -7.72 27.09 -1.56
C ARG A 237 -7.24 28.45 -2.05
N VAL A 238 -5.94 28.58 -2.20
CA VAL A 238 -5.35 29.80 -2.77
C VAL A 238 -5.58 29.70 -4.28
N PRO A 239 -6.04 30.79 -4.94
CA PRO A 239 -6.11 30.83 -6.41
C PRO A 239 -4.73 30.45 -6.97
N PRO A 240 -4.65 29.53 -7.94
CA PRO A 240 -3.36 29.09 -8.47
C PRO A 240 -2.62 30.27 -9.09
N GLY A 241 -1.38 30.47 -8.62
CA GLY A 241 -0.47 31.50 -9.10
C GLY A 241 0.12 31.18 -10.48
N GLU A 242 1.26 31.80 -10.78
CA GLU A 242 2.04 31.50 -11.99
C GLU A 242 2.55 30.07 -12.03
N VAL A 243 2.80 29.53 -13.22
CA VAL A 243 3.44 28.23 -13.40
C VAL A 243 4.89 28.32 -13.02
N ILE A 244 5.29 27.61 -11.97
CA ILE A 244 6.68 27.60 -11.45
C ILE A 244 7.44 26.33 -11.81
N TYR A 245 6.73 25.26 -12.15
CA TYR A 245 7.30 23.98 -12.57
C TYR A 245 6.52 23.43 -13.74
N ARG A 246 7.23 23.00 -14.78
CA ARG A 246 6.64 22.41 -15.97
C ARG A 246 7.49 21.25 -16.46
N ALA A 247 6.87 20.11 -16.67
CA ALA A 247 7.43 18.97 -17.38
C ALA A 247 6.61 18.75 -18.66
N GLU A 248 7.27 18.61 -19.80
CA GLU A 248 6.64 18.45 -21.11
C GLU A 248 7.24 17.27 -21.85
N GLY A 249 6.37 16.40 -22.38
CA GLY A 249 6.76 15.22 -23.14
C GLY A 249 7.65 14.26 -22.36
N LEU A 250 7.48 14.18 -21.01
CA LEU A 250 8.40 13.47 -20.14
C LEU A 250 8.32 11.95 -20.39
N ARG A 251 9.48 11.32 -20.57
CA ARG A 251 9.59 9.88 -20.88
C ARG A 251 10.58 9.21 -19.95
N GLY A 252 10.22 8.01 -19.48
CA GLY A 252 11.02 7.13 -18.64
C GLY A 252 10.99 5.68 -19.12
N ASP A 253 11.09 4.74 -18.19
CA ASP A 253 10.94 3.31 -18.47
C ASP A 253 9.47 2.89 -18.52
N ARG A 254 8.66 3.47 -17.64
CA ARG A 254 7.22 3.24 -17.49
C ARG A 254 6.39 4.48 -17.81
N VAL A 255 7.02 5.66 -17.79
CA VAL A 255 6.39 6.95 -18.12
C VAL A 255 6.53 7.22 -19.60
N ALA A 256 5.41 7.53 -20.26
CA ALA A 256 5.32 7.68 -21.71
C ALA A 256 4.60 8.98 -22.08
N ASP A 257 5.37 10.02 -22.40
CA ASP A 257 4.86 11.30 -22.94
C ASP A 257 3.93 12.03 -21.95
N VAL A 258 4.45 12.35 -20.75
CA VAL A 258 3.70 12.99 -19.68
C VAL A 258 3.96 14.48 -19.64
N ASP A 259 2.88 15.26 -19.62
CA ASP A 259 2.87 16.70 -19.35
C ASP A 259 2.30 16.95 -17.95
N ILE A 260 3.03 17.72 -17.15
CA ILE A 260 2.60 18.13 -15.80
C ILE A 260 3.04 19.56 -15.49
N GLU A 261 2.16 20.33 -14.89
CA GLU A 261 2.45 21.66 -14.41
C GLU A 261 2.20 21.77 -12.90
N LEU A 262 2.97 22.62 -12.24
CA LEU A 262 2.71 23.05 -10.87
C LEU A 262 2.68 24.57 -10.82
N ARG A 263 1.65 25.13 -10.22
CA ARG A 263 1.50 26.57 -9.99
C ARG A 263 1.89 26.92 -8.56
N ARG A 264 2.28 28.17 -8.36
CA ARG A 264 2.68 28.65 -7.04
C ARG A 264 1.56 28.49 -6.02
N GLY A 265 1.90 27.85 -4.88
CA GLY A 265 0.97 27.55 -3.78
C GLY A 265 0.04 26.37 -4.03
N GLU A 266 0.15 25.69 -5.18
CA GLU A 266 -0.70 24.58 -5.56
C GLU A 266 -0.25 23.26 -4.95
N VAL A 267 -1.20 22.43 -4.55
CA VAL A 267 -1.00 21.02 -4.24
C VAL A 267 -1.63 20.21 -5.37
N VAL A 268 -0.78 19.55 -6.13
CA VAL A 268 -1.18 18.67 -7.25
C VAL A 268 -1.13 17.21 -6.77
N ALA A 269 -2.21 16.46 -6.95
CA ALA A 269 -2.22 15.03 -6.75
C ALA A 269 -2.07 14.28 -8.07
N VAL A 270 -1.36 13.16 -8.04
CA VAL A 270 -1.27 12.20 -9.15
C VAL A 270 -1.85 10.89 -8.69
N LEU A 271 -2.97 10.50 -9.27
CA LEU A 271 -3.71 9.26 -8.99
C LEU A 271 -3.51 8.25 -10.11
N GLY A 272 -3.53 6.97 -9.76
CA GLY A 272 -3.50 5.87 -10.73
C GLY A 272 -3.48 4.53 -10.02
N VAL A 273 -3.91 3.49 -10.71
CA VAL A 273 -3.81 2.12 -10.20
C VAL A 273 -2.33 1.76 -10.01
N ALA A 274 -2.02 1.05 -8.93
CA ALA A 274 -0.63 0.69 -8.59
C ALA A 274 0.13 0.07 -9.78
N GLY A 275 1.34 0.57 -10.03
CA GLY A 275 2.18 0.10 -11.14
C GLY A 275 2.04 0.86 -12.47
N ASN A 276 1.20 1.87 -12.54
CA ASN A 276 0.99 2.69 -13.74
C ASN A 276 2.06 3.77 -13.98
N GLY A 277 3.16 3.78 -13.21
CA GLY A 277 4.30 4.68 -13.43
C GLY A 277 4.36 5.88 -12.49
N GLN A 278 3.50 5.98 -11.47
CA GLN A 278 3.48 7.10 -10.51
C GLN A 278 4.82 7.31 -9.81
N GLU A 279 5.44 6.21 -9.29
CA GLU A 279 6.72 6.29 -8.59
C GLU A 279 7.81 6.83 -9.51
N GLU A 280 7.93 6.26 -10.72
CA GLU A 280 8.91 6.74 -11.70
C GLU A 280 8.65 8.20 -12.09
N LEU A 281 7.39 8.60 -12.24
CA LEU A 281 7.05 10.00 -12.53
C LEU A 281 7.57 10.93 -11.43
N MET A 282 7.37 10.59 -10.15
CA MET A 282 7.92 11.39 -9.04
C MET A 282 9.46 11.41 -9.05
N GLU A 283 10.12 10.29 -9.37
CA GLU A 283 11.58 10.23 -9.51
C GLU A 283 12.09 11.14 -10.64
N LEU A 284 11.40 11.15 -11.78
CA LEU A 284 11.74 12.02 -12.91
C LEU A 284 11.52 13.50 -12.57
N LEU A 285 10.36 13.85 -11.99
CA LEU A 285 10.02 15.21 -11.59
C LEU A 285 10.97 15.77 -10.52
N SER A 286 11.48 14.93 -9.64
CA SER A 286 12.44 15.36 -8.62
C SER A 286 13.88 15.48 -9.13
N GLY A 287 14.17 14.99 -10.33
CA GLY A 287 15.54 14.86 -10.85
C GLY A 287 16.33 13.71 -10.21
N PHE A 288 15.70 12.85 -9.42
CA PHE A 288 16.31 11.66 -8.85
C PHE A 288 16.65 10.63 -9.93
N LYS A 289 15.78 10.52 -10.95
CA LYS A 289 16.01 9.74 -12.17
C LYS A 289 16.11 10.68 -13.37
N LYS A 290 17.00 10.38 -14.32
CA LYS A 290 17.12 11.15 -15.56
C LYS A 290 16.04 10.70 -16.55
N PRO A 291 15.32 11.65 -17.18
CA PRO A 291 14.35 11.31 -18.23
C PRO A 291 15.08 10.79 -19.48
N ARG A 292 14.40 9.90 -20.22
CA ARG A 292 14.83 9.45 -21.56
C ARG A 292 14.44 10.43 -22.66
N GLY A 293 13.51 11.34 -22.37
CA GLY A 293 13.04 12.39 -23.29
C GLY A 293 12.13 13.35 -22.58
N GLY A 294 11.77 14.42 -23.27
CA GLY A 294 11.01 15.53 -22.70
C GLY A 294 11.90 16.57 -22.02
N ARG A 295 11.27 17.60 -21.46
CA ARG A 295 11.99 18.67 -20.77
C ARG A 295 11.32 19.03 -19.44
N ILE A 296 12.13 19.52 -18.50
CA ILE A 296 11.70 20.00 -17.19
C ILE A 296 12.22 21.42 -17.02
N CYS A 297 11.32 22.33 -16.66
CA CYS A 297 11.63 23.74 -16.35
C CYS A 297 11.19 24.11 -14.94
N ILE A 298 12.01 24.86 -14.21
CA ILE A 298 11.72 25.45 -12.91
C ILE A 298 11.90 26.97 -13.04
N ASP A 299 10.85 27.73 -12.74
CA ASP A 299 10.82 29.22 -12.90
C ASP A 299 11.31 29.66 -14.29
N GLY A 300 10.92 28.91 -15.35
CA GLY A 300 11.30 29.18 -16.74
C GLY A 300 12.69 28.71 -17.15
N GLU A 301 13.54 28.27 -16.22
CA GLU A 301 14.86 27.71 -16.53
C GLU A 301 14.80 26.21 -16.78
N GLU A 302 15.39 25.74 -17.89
CA GLU A 302 15.45 24.32 -18.19
C GLU A 302 16.47 23.60 -17.30
N VAL A 303 16.01 22.57 -16.60
CA VAL A 303 16.79 21.76 -15.66
C VAL A 303 16.89 20.30 -16.09
N THR A 304 16.45 19.95 -17.27
CA THR A 304 16.40 18.58 -17.81
C THR A 304 17.76 17.90 -17.73
N GLY A 305 17.77 16.69 -17.15
CA GLY A 305 19.01 15.88 -17.04
C GLY A 305 20.10 16.42 -16.10
N ARG A 306 19.86 17.53 -15.43
CA ARG A 306 20.75 18.01 -14.35
C ARG A 306 20.78 16.98 -13.21
N PRO A 307 21.88 16.87 -12.46
CA PRO A 307 22.00 15.95 -11.35
C PRO A 307 21.01 16.32 -10.22
N PHE A 308 20.60 15.33 -9.42
CA PHE A 308 19.69 15.54 -8.29
C PHE A 308 20.12 16.66 -7.33
N SER A 309 21.45 16.80 -7.12
CA SER A 309 22.00 17.89 -6.33
C SER A 309 21.66 19.30 -6.85
N TYR A 310 21.42 19.44 -8.16
CA TYR A 310 20.98 20.69 -8.77
C TYR A 310 19.53 21.00 -8.36
N PHE A 311 18.63 20.02 -8.45
CA PHE A 311 17.25 20.15 -7.99
C PHE A 311 17.19 20.50 -6.49
N LEU A 312 18.03 19.85 -5.66
CA LEU A 312 18.13 20.20 -4.25
C LEU A 312 18.55 21.64 -4.00
N LYS A 313 19.49 22.20 -4.80
CA LYS A 313 19.92 23.61 -4.72
C LYS A 313 18.83 24.57 -5.15
N ARG A 314 17.96 24.14 -6.07
CA ARG A 314 16.76 24.90 -6.50
C ARG A 314 15.60 24.79 -5.50
N GLY A 315 15.81 24.16 -4.36
CA GLY A 315 14.80 24.01 -3.31
C GLY A 315 13.80 22.89 -3.55
N VAL A 316 14.05 21.96 -4.48
CA VAL A 316 13.20 20.77 -4.65
C VAL A 316 13.54 19.77 -3.54
N ALA A 317 12.51 19.28 -2.83
CA ALA A 317 12.62 18.13 -1.93
C ALA A 317 11.94 16.92 -2.57
N TYR A 318 12.49 15.73 -2.30
CA TYR A 318 11.91 14.47 -2.75
C TYR A 318 11.70 13.52 -1.58
N LEU A 319 10.48 12.99 -1.47
CA LEU A 319 10.13 11.92 -0.54
C LEU A 319 9.78 10.66 -1.36
N PRO A 320 10.64 9.63 -1.37
CA PRO A 320 10.36 8.38 -2.08
C PRO A 320 9.34 7.52 -1.34
N GLU A 321 8.66 6.62 -2.05
CA GLU A 321 7.76 5.62 -1.48
C GLU A 321 8.52 4.68 -0.52
N GLU A 322 9.66 4.16 -0.96
CA GLU A 322 10.51 3.30 -0.15
C GLU A 322 11.36 4.13 0.83
N ARG A 323 10.95 4.12 2.11
CA ARG A 323 11.62 4.89 3.18
C ARG A 323 13.10 4.57 3.32
N GLY A 324 13.52 3.34 3.05
CA GLY A 324 14.91 2.90 3.09
C GLY A 324 15.84 3.62 2.09
N ARG A 325 15.28 4.25 1.05
CA ARG A 325 16.04 5.07 0.08
C ARG A 325 16.34 6.48 0.61
N ALA A 326 15.60 6.94 1.61
CA ALA A 326 15.76 8.28 2.19
C ALA A 326 16.20 8.25 3.66
N LEU A 327 15.96 7.15 4.38
CA LEU A 327 16.28 6.99 5.80
C LEU A 327 17.42 5.98 5.99
N ALA A 328 18.49 6.42 6.63
CA ALA A 328 19.59 5.54 7.03
C ALA A 328 19.18 4.76 8.29
N LYS A 329 18.63 3.55 8.11
CA LYS A 329 18.01 2.74 9.17
C LYS A 329 18.97 2.40 10.31
N GLU A 330 20.26 2.22 10.01
CA GLU A 330 21.30 1.87 11.00
C GLU A 330 21.78 3.08 11.82
N LEU A 331 21.53 4.30 11.35
CA LEU A 331 21.86 5.51 12.07
C LEU A 331 20.79 5.85 13.11
N SER A 332 21.17 6.67 14.10
CA SER A 332 20.23 7.18 15.10
C SER A 332 19.19 8.12 14.47
N VAL A 333 18.10 8.36 15.19
CA VAL A 333 17.08 9.36 14.84
C VAL A 333 17.74 10.74 14.67
N LEU A 334 18.60 11.12 15.61
CA LEU A 334 19.31 12.39 15.57
C LEU A 334 20.27 12.47 14.37
N ASP A 335 21.02 11.41 14.07
CA ASP A 335 21.95 11.43 12.95
C ASP A 335 21.23 11.48 11.61
N ASN A 336 20.09 10.80 11.47
CA ASN A 336 19.21 10.97 10.32
C ASN A 336 18.72 12.41 10.18
N PHE A 337 18.37 13.08 11.27
CA PHE A 337 17.96 14.48 11.25
C PHE A 337 19.11 15.41 10.89
N LYS A 338 20.33 15.14 11.41
CA LYS A 338 21.56 15.88 11.11
C LYS A 338 21.99 15.83 9.64
N ILE A 339 21.50 14.91 8.82
CA ILE A 339 21.75 14.93 7.37
C ILE A 339 21.38 16.28 6.74
N ARG A 340 20.38 16.98 7.32
CA ARG A 340 19.89 18.29 6.86
C ARG A 340 20.02 19.40 7.90
N CYS A 341 20.38 19.08 9.13
CA CYS A 341 20.51 20.01 10.23
C CYS A 341 21.97 20.21 10.59
N PHE A 342 22.44 21.45 10.60
CA PHE A 342 23.86 21.77 10.89
C PHE A 342 24.03 22.41 12.27
N ASN A 343 23.02 23.13 12.80
CA ASN A 343 23.09 23.84 14.07
C ASN A 343 21.87 23.53 14.92
N ASN A 344 22.05 23.44 16.25
CA ASN A 344 20.96 23.26 17.23
C ASN A 344 20.05 22.05 16.96
N CYS A 345 20.59 20.99 16.37
CA CYS A 345 19.82 19.87 15.84
C CYS A 345 19.01 19.10 16.89
N VAL A 346 19.49 19.04 18.14
CA VAL A 346 18.78 18.36 19.22
C VAL A 346 17.49 19.09 19.57
N ASN A 347 17.57 20.41 19.75
CA ASN A 347 16.39 21.21 20.09
C ASN A 347 15.38 21.26 18.94
N LEU A 348 15.87 21.40 17.68
CA LEU A 348 15.02 21.37 16.51
C LEU A 348 14.35 20.00 16.28
N LEU A 349 15.03 18.90 16.59
CA LEU A 349 14.46 17.56 16.56
C LEU A 349 13.35 17.42 17.62
N GLU A 350 13.55 17.91 18.83
CA GLU A 350 12.54 17.86 19.90
C GLU A 350 11.34 18.78 19.59
N GLU A 351 11.56 19.89 18.91
CA GLU A 351 10.48 20.73 18.40
C GLU A 351 9.67 20.01 17.32
N ALA A 352 10.34 19.43 16.31
CA ALA A 352 9.70 18.64 15.27
C ALA A 352 8.96 17.42 15.84
N ARG A 353 9.54 16.77 16.87
CA ARG A 353 8.91 15.67 17.60
C ARG A 353 7.53 16.06 18.16
N LYS A 354 7.43 17.23 18.79
CA LYS A 354 6.17 17.72 19.35
C LYS A 354 5.15 18.08 18.28
N ILE A 355 5.60 18.71 17.18
CA ILE A 355 4.70 19.17 16.11
C ILE A 355 4.12 17.98 15.32
N LEU A 356 4.97 17.01 14.97
CA LEU A 356 4.60 15.85 14.15
C LEU A 356 4.28 14.61 14.97
N ASP A 357 4.30 14.72 16.29
CA ASP A 357 4.06 13.59 17.19
C ASP A 357 4.91 12.36 16.86
N ILE A 358 6.25 12.56 16.78
CA ILE A 358 7.18 11.48 16.45
C ILE A 358 7.50 10.69 17.71
N ASP A 359 7.13 9.42 17.76
CA ASP A 359 7.43 8.55 18.89
C ASP A 359 8.79 7.88 18.73
N PHE A 360 9.72 8.20 19.61
CA PHE A 360 11.02 7.53 19.77
C PHE A 360 11.50 7.61 21.24
N PRO A 361 12.13 6.55 21.76
CA PRO A 361 12.59 6.53 23.16
C PRO A 361 13.62 7.62 23.46
N THR A 362 14.65 7.74 22.62
CA THR A 362 15.71 8.75 22.73
C THR A 362 16.20 9.20 21.35
N PRO A 363 16.76 10.40 21.21
CA PRO A 363 17.39 10.84 19.95
C PRO A 363 18.48 9.89 19.43
N GLY A 364 19.13 9.12 20.33
CA GLY A 364 20.11 8.10 20.00
C GLY A 364 19.53 6.75 19.54
N SER A 365 18.20 6.54 19.62
CA SER A 365 17.56 5.32 19.15
C SER A 365 17.78 5.11 17.66
N ARG A 366 18.02 3.86 17.22
CA ARG A 366 18.18 3.55 15.79
C ARG A 366 16.89 3.82 15.04
N ALA A 367 16.98 4.41 13.85
CA ALA A 367 15.82 4.66 13.01
C ALA A 367 15.11 3.36 12.58
N ALA A 368 15.82 2.24 12.47
CA ALA A 368 15.24 0.91 12.23
C ALA A 368 14.26 0.46 13.32
N ALA A 369 14.41 0.92 14.56
CA ALA A 369 13.55 0.56 15.68
C ALA A 369 12.21 1.32 15.69
N LEU A 370 12.07 2.35 14.87
CA LEU A 370 10.83 3.11 14.75
C LEU A 370 9.78 2.33 13.96
N SER A 371 8.51 2.51 14.33
CA SER A 371 7.39 2.08 13.48
C SER A 371 7.43 2.76 12.11
N GLY A 372 6.83 2.15 11.08
CA GLY A 372 6.78 2.73 9.74
C GLY A 372 6.21 4.16 9.73
N GLY A 373 5.15 4.43 10.51
CA GLY A 373 4.60 5.77 10.66
C GLY A 373 5.60 6.77 11.26
N ASN A 374 6.34 6.38 12.31
CA ASN A 374 7.36 7.26 12.92
C ASN A 374 8.58 7.48 12.02
N GLN A 375 8.96 6.49 11.20
CA GLN A 375 9.98 6.68 10.15
C GLN A 375 9.52 7.73 9.13
N GLN A 376 8.25 7.69 8.72
CA GLN A 376 7.66 8.67 7.80
C GLN A 376 7.63 10.08 8.42
N LYS A 377 7.17 10.18 9.67
CA LYS A 377 7.17 11.44 10.43
C LYS A 377 8.58 12.06 10.55
N LEU A 378 9.61 11.22 10.77
CA LEU A 378 11.00 11.67 10.80
C LEU A 378 11.48 12.22 9.45
N LEU A 379 11.10 11.58 8.34
CA LEU A 379 11.39 12.08 7.00
C LEU A 379 10.68 13.42 6.74
N LEU A 380 9.42 13.55 7.13
CA LEU A 380 8.67 14.81 7.02
C LEU A 380 9.31 15.92 7.86
N ALA A 381 9.73 15.60 9.08
CA ALA A 381 10.44 16.54 9.94
C ALA A 381 11.72 17.08 9.26
N ARG A 382 12.50 16.19 8.64
CA ARG A 382 13.76 16.53 8.02
C ARG A 382 13.61 17.25 6.68
N GLU A 383 12.77 16.74 5.78
CA GLU A 383 12.75 17.21 4.40
C GLU A 383 11.71 18.33 4.19
N VAL A 384 10.65 18.40 5.00
CA VAL A 384 9.59 19.43 4.85
C VAL A 384 9.67 20.47 5.96
N TRP A 385 9.54 20.08 7.23
CA TRP A 385 9.50 21.03 8.34
C TRP A 385 10.81 21.80 8.53
N LEU A 386 11.95 21.10 8.52
CA LEU A 386 13.27 21.71 8.73
C LEU A 386 13.75 22.50 7.49
N ARG A 387 13.64 21.88 6.31
CA ARG A 387 14.18 22.46 5.07
C ARG A 387 13.30 23.57 4.47
N ARG A 388 11.99 23.52 4.70
CA ARG A 388 11.02 24.39 4.05
C ARG A 388 11.27 24.49 2.54
N PRO A 389 11.11 23.40 1.80
CA PRO A 389 11.48 23.36 0.38
C PRO A 389 10.63 24.34 -0.43
N TYR A 390 11.16 24.78 -1.57
CA TYR A 390 10.40 25.56 -2.54
C TYR A 390 9.35 24.69 -3.23
N ILE A 391 9.75 23.50 -3.69
CA ILE A 391 8.88 22.50 -4.32
C ILE A 391 9.04 21.17 -3.59
N LEU A 392 7.92 20.52 -3.26
CA LEU A 392 7.88 19.17 -2.75
C LEU A 392 7.40 18.21 -3.84
N VAL A 393 8.20 17.19 -4.13
CA VAL A 393 7.77 16.03 -4.92
C VAL A 393 7.77 14.82 -4.00
N ALA A 394 6.64 14.11 -3.89
CA ALA A 394 6.55 13.01 -2.94
C ALA A 394 5.74 11.83 -3.48
N SER A 395 6.26 10.63 -3.22
CA SER A 395 5.58 9.37 -3.54
C SER A 395 4.88 8.83 -2.30
N TYR A 396 3.55 8.80 -2.33
CA TYR A 396 2.68 8.27 -1.27
C TYR A 396 3.08 8.74 0.15
N PRO A 397 3.21 10.06 0.36
CA PRO A 397 3.79 10.61 1.60
C PRO A 397 2.98 10.32 2.86
N THR A 398 1.69 10.08 2.72
CA THR A 398 0.71 9.82 3.80
C THR A 398 0.50 8.34 4.08
N ARG A 399 1.07 7.45 3.25
CA ARG A 399 0.88 6.01 3.37
C ARG A 399 1.33 5.47 4.73
N GLY A 400 0.38 4.85 5.44
CA GLY A 400 0.62 4.28 6.77
C GLY A 400 0.70 5.32 7.90
N LEU A 401 0.23 6.55 7.65
CA LEU A 401 -0.08 7.54 8.67
C LEU A 401 -1.54 7.40 9.12
N ASP A 402 -1.81 7.79 10.35
CA ASP A 402 -3.17 7.96 10.84
C ASP A 402 -3.80 9.26 10.30
N VAL A 403 -5.12 9.40 10.43
CA VAL A 403 -5.88 10.55 9.89
C VAL A 403 -5.36 11.87 10.43
N GLU A 404 -5.07 11.97 11.74
CA GLU A 404 -4.58 13.19 12.37
C GLU A 404 -3.21 13.59 11.84
N THR A 405 -2.31 12.61 11.67
CA THR A 405 -0.98 12.85 11.11
C THR A 405 -1.05 13.23 9.63
N THR A 406 -1.98 12.65 8.88
CA THR A 406 -2.24 13.02 7.48
C THR A 406 -2.70 14.47 7.38
N GLU A 407 -3.57 14.94 8.25
CA GLU A 407 -3.97 16.35 8.31
C GLU A 407 -2.78 17.27 8.60
N LYS A 408 -2.00 16.95 9.62
CA LYS A 408 -0.77 17.69 9.97
C LYS A 408 0.23 17.74 8.80
N PHE A 409 0.32 16.67 8.00
CA PHE A 409 1.17 16.67 6.80
C PHE A 409 0.71 17.71 5.79
N TYR A 410 -0.57 17.76 5.43
CA TYR A 410 -1.08 18.73 4.45
C TYR A 410 -1.00 20.16 4.96
N ASP A 411 -1.28 20.40 6.23
CA ASP A 411 -1.10 21.69 6.88
C ASP A 411 0.37 22.14 6.81
N LEU A 412 1.30 21.20 7.10
CA LEU A 412 2.73 21.45 6.99
C LEU A 412 3.15 21.78 5.55
N VAL A 413 2.65 21.01 4.56
CA VAL A 413 2.94 21.27 3.14
C VAL A 413 2.48 22.68 2.76
N ARG A 414 1.26 23.06 3.10
CA ARG A 414 0.74 24.40 2.78
C ARG A 414 1.47 25.52 3.52
N ALA A 415 1.95 25.28 4.74
CA ALA A 415 2.67 26.29 5.53
C ALA A 415 4.16 26.40 5.18
N ALA A 416 4.80 25.29 4.80
CA ALA A 416 6.26 25.21 4.67
C ALA A 416 6.77 25.15 3.22
N VAL A 417 5.91 24.79 2.25
CA VAL A 417 6.30 24.63 0.84
C VAL A 417 5.84 25.84 0.04
N ALA A 418 6.74 26.80 -0.14
CA ALA A 418 6.39 28.13 -0.71
C ALA A 418 5.94 28.08 -2.17
N GLY A 419 6.47 27.16 -2.98
CA GLY A 419 6.12 27.00 -4.40
C GLY A 419 4.91 26.12 -4.60
N GLY A 420 4.85 24.97 -3.91
CA GLY A 420 3.79 24.00 -4.04
C GLY A 420 4.30 22.57 -4.03
N ALA A 421 3.39 21.62 -4.17
CA ALA A 421 3.69 20.19 -4.08
C ALA A 421 3.08 19.37 -5.21
N VAL A 422 3.83 18.37 -5.69
CA VAL A 422 3.33 17.28 -6.56
C VAL A 422 3.42 15.97 -5.78
N LEU A 423 2.29 15.37 -5.50
CA LEU A 423 2.18 14.20 -4.63
C LEU A 423 1.53 13.05 -5.40
N SER A 424 2.15 11.87 -5.45
CA SER A 424 1.36 10.68 -5.77
C SER A 424 0.55 10.29 -4.55
N VAL A 425 -0.72 10.00 -4.74
CA VAL A 425 -1.70 9.68 -3.70
C VAL A 425 -2.37 8.37 -4.06
N GLU A 426 -2.70 7.55 -3.06
CA GLU A 426 -3.30 6.24 -3.26
C GLU A 426 -4.83 6.34 -3.32
N ASP A 427 -5.39 7.28 -2.57
CA ASP A 427 -6.81 7.41 -2.28
C ASP A 427 -7.43 8.61 -3.02
N ILE A 428 -8.50 8.35 -3.76
CA ILE A 428 -9.27 9.41 -4.46
C ILE A 428 -9.87 10.40 -3.44
N GLU A 429 -10.32 9.91 -2.27
CA GLU A 429 -10.89 10.76 -1.21
C GLU A 429 -9.85 11.76 -0.73
N GLU A 430 -8.64 11.27 -0.43
CA GLU A 430 -7.53 12.12 -0.01
C GLU A 430 -7.19 13.17 -1.07
N ALA A 431 -7.11 12.78 -2.34
CA ALA A 431 -6.82 13.70 -3.43
C ALA A 431 -7.91 14.78 -3.58
N VAL A 432 -9.18 14.38 -3.57
CA VAL A 432 -10.34 15.29 -3.70
C VAL A 432 -10.43 16.28 -2.53
N GLU A 433 -10.13 15.83 -1.32
CA GLU A 433 -10.17 16.68 -0.12
C GLU A 433 -8.99 17.65 -0.04
N ARG A 434 -7.81 17.27 -0.54
CA ARG A 434 -6.54 17.95 -0.24
C ARG A 434 -5.87 18.62 -1.43
N ALA A 435 -6.08 18.14 -2.66
CA ALA A 435 -5.46 18.69 -3.83
C ALA A 435 -6.25 19.87 -4.45
N ASP A 436 -5.53 20.75 -5.11
CA ASP A 436 -6.09 21.85 -5.90
C ASP A 436 -6.32 21.40 -7.35
N ARG A 437 -5.54 20.43 -7.84
CA ARG A 437 -5.67 19.80 -9.15
C ARG A 437 -5.24 18.34 -9.06
N ILE A 438 -5.92 17.48 -9.82
CA ILE A 438 -5.67 16.05 -9.87
C ILE A 438 -5.31 15.65 -11.29
N TYR A 439 -4.20 14.94 -11.45
CA TYR A 439 -3.84 14.21 -12.66
C TYR A 439 -4.11 12.74 -12.45
N THR A 440 -4.68 12.07 -13.44
CA THR A 440 -4.76 10.61 -13.45
C THR A 440 -3.73 10.04 -14.42
N ILE A 441 -3.11 8.92 -14.04
CA ILE A 441 -2.12 8.23 -14.86
C ILE A 441 -2.50 6.76 -15.03
N SER A 442 -2.52 6.29 -16.27
CA SER A 442 -2.64 4.90 -16.62
C SER A 442 -1.63 4.53 -17.71
N GLN A 443 -1.03 3.36 -17.59
CA GLN A 443 -0.03 2.85 -18.53
C GLN A 443 1.09 3.86 -18.85
N GLY A 444 1.48 4.67 -17.86
CA GLY A 444 2.52 5.67 -17.98
C GLY A 444 2.12 6.97 -18.70
N ARG A 445 0.83 7.18 -18.99
CA ARG A 445 0.29 8.38 -19.66
C ARG A 445 -0.70 9.09 -18.77
N ILE A 446 -0.77 10.42 -18.89
CA ILE A 446 -1.84 11.18 -18.27
C ILE A 446 -3.14 10.91 -19.04
N THR A 447 -4.16 10.46 -18.31
CA THR A 447 -5.48 10.11 -18.84
C THR A 447 -6.55 11.15 -18.49
N GLY A 448 -6.28 12.01 -17.50
CA GLY A 448 -7.18 13.10 -17.13
C GLY A 448 -6.51 14.15 -16.29
N VAL A 449 -7.05 15.37 -16.36
CA VAL A 449 -6.66 16.52 -15.51
C VAL A 449 -7.93 17.14 -14.97
N PHE A 450 -8.07 17.15 -13.66
CA PHE A 450 -9.30 17.57 -12.97
C PHE A 450 -9.03 18.75 -12.06
N THR A 451 -9.97 19.68 -12.04
CA THR A 451 -10.01 20.82 -11.13
C THR A 451 -11.35 20.85 -10.40
N PRO A 452 -11.44 21.46 -9.22
CA PRO A 452 -12.70 21.54 -8.48
C PRO A 452 -13.85 22.25 -9.24
N PRO A 453 -15.10 21.81 -9.11
CA PRO A 453 -15.52 20.69 -8.27
C PRO A 453 -15.14 19.33 -8.89
N PHE A 454 -14.64 18.40 -8.06
CA PHE A 454 -14.20 17.10 -8.52
C PHE A 454 -15.36 16.09 -8.60
N ASP A 455 -15.43 15.34 -9.70
CA ASP A 455 -16.27 14.14 -9.82
C ASP A 455 -15.44 12.89 -9.61
N THR A 456 -15.71 12.17 -8.52
CA THR A 456 -14.97 10.95 -8.16
C THR A 456 -15.19 9.81 -9.16
N GLY A 457 -16.33 9.79 -9.84
CA GLY A 457 -16.64 8.80 -10.87
C GLY A 457 -15.80 9.01 -12.13
N GLU A 458 -15.71 10.26 -12.62
CA GLU A 458 -14.86 10.60 -13.76
C GLU A 458 -13.38 10.37 -13.46
N ILE A 459 -12.92 10.71 -12.25
CA ILE A 459 -11.54 10.45 -11.82
C ILE A 459 -11.25 8.95 -11.81
N ALA A 460 -12.13 8.13 -11.23
CA ALA A 460 -11.98 6.68 -11.18
C ALA A 460 -11.95 6.05 -12.58
N GLU A 461 -12.80 6.50 -13.50
CA GLU A 461 -12.81 6.06 -14.89
C GLU A 461 -11.49 6.39 -15.59
N ALA A 462 -10.99 7.62 -15.44
CA ALA A 462 -9.74 8.05 -16.04
C ALA A 462 -8.51 7.30 -15.50
N MET A 463 -8.55 6.75 -14.28
CA MET A 463 -7.46 5.93 -13.73
C MET A 463 -7.31 4.57 -14.41
N THR A 464 -8.29 4.11 -15.19
CA THR A 464 -8.32 2.77 -15.84
C THR A 464 -8.15 2.82 -17.34
N GLN A 465 -8.28 3.97 -17.97
CA GLN A 465 -8.05 4.15 -19.41
C GLN A 465 -6.58 3.90 -19.77
#